data_8380eeb8e1902f658d0de75c59e9077f
#
_entry.id   8380eeb8e1902f658d0de75c59e9077f
#
_cell.length_a   1.000
_cell.length_b   1.000
_cell.length_c   1.000
_cell.angle_alpha   90.00
_cell.angle_beta   90.00
_cell.angle_gamma   90.00
#
_symmetry.space_group_name_H-M   'P 1'
#
loop_
_entity.id
_entity.type
_entity.pdbx_description
1 polymer ?
#
loop_
_entity_poly.entity_id
_entity_poly.type
_entity_poly.pdbx_seq_one_letter_code
_entity_poly.pdbx_strand_id
1 'polypeptide(L)'
;MSINRRYFVIKSALAAASLISLKNYAKIESSVESGLAEIFNDDFLIGTAISNKTLVENDTAMLSLISKEFNAVTTENALKWSEVHPEPDVWNFQPVDRFVDFGRSHKMSMIGHTLTWHRQTPASLFSE
;
A
#
# COMPACT_ATOMS: atom_id res chain seq x y z
N MET A 1 45.45 -12.19 39.30
CA MET A 1 45.59 -11.44 38.02
C MET A 1 44.69 -10.23 38.08
N SER A 2 45.22 -9.03 38.42
CA SER A 2 44.39 -7.83 38.61
C SER A 2 44.09 -7.22 37.25
N ILE A 3 42.82 -7.11 36.92
CA ILE A 3 42.38 -6.45 35.70
C ILE A 3 42.58 -4.93 35.88
N ASN A 4 43.47 -4.35 35.07
CA ASN A 4 43.73 -2.91 35.08
C ASN A 4 42.44 -2.16 34.65
N ARG A 5 42.03 -1.13 35.43
CA ARG A 5 40.82 -0.33 35.18
C ARG A 5 40.71 0.20 33.74
N ARG A 6 41.83 0.58 33.13
CA ARG A 6 41.87 1.04 31.73
C ARG A 6 41.48 -0.06 30.74
N TYR A 7 41.91 -1.30 30.94
CA TYR A 7 41.54 -2.45 30.11
C TYR A 7 40.06 -2.82 30.23
N PHE A 8 39.51 -2.67 31.45
CA PHE A 8 38.08 -2.92 31.66
C PHE A 8 37.20 -1.90 30.91
N VAL A 9 37.52 -0.60 31.01
CA VAL A 9 36.79 0.47 30.34
C VAL A 9 36.85 0.33 28.80
N ILE A 10 38.03 0.03 28.25
CA ILE A 10 38.20 -0.15 26.80
C ILE A 10 37.43 -1.36 26.30
N LYS A 11 37.47 -2.49 27.00
CA LYS A 11 36.70 -3.69 26.60
C LYS A 11 35.21 -3.49 26.75
N SER A 12 34.73 -2.77 27.75
CA SER A 12 33.30 -2.46 27.92
C SER A 12 32.80 -1.48 26.84
N ALA A 13 33.61 -0.50 26.45
CA ALA A 13 33.27 0.43 25.36
C ALA A 13 33.22 -0.28 23.99
N LEU A 14 34.13 -1.21 23.70
CA LEU A 14 34.12 -2.04 22.48
C LEU A 14 32.94 -2.98 22.44
N ALA A 15 32.55 -3.60 23.56
CA ALA A 15 31.39 -4.46 23.63
C ALA A 15 30.07 -3.67 23.44
N ALA A 16 29.96 -2.47 23.99
CA ALA A 16 28.81 -1.60 23.80
C ALA A 16 28.69 -1.11 22.34
N ALA A 17 29.80 -0.75 21.69
CA ALA A 17 29.81 -0.35 20.30
C ALA A 17 29.40 -1.48 19.35
N SER A 18 29.82 -2.73 19.64
CA SER A 18 29.39 -3.90 18.83
C SER A 18 27.93 -4.21 18.97
N LEU A 19 27.32 -4.03 20.14
CA LEU A 19 25.89 -4.25 20.36
C LEU A 19 25.02 -3.19 19.65
N ILE A 20 25.49 -1.94 19.57
CA ILE A 20 24.81 -0.87 18.83
C ILE A 20 24.87 -1.15 17.32
N SER A 21 26.01 -1.61 16.82
CA SER A 21 26.18 -1.98 15.41
C SER A 21 25.29 -3.15 15.02
N LEU A 22 25.16 -4.18 15.87
CA LEU A 22 24.29 -5.33 15.64
C LEU A 22 22.80 -4.94 15.63
N LYS A 23 22.37 -4.03 16.53
CA LYS A 23 20.98 -3.53 16.51
C LYS A 23 20.67 -2.75 15.24
N ASN A 24 21.60 -1.94 14.76
CA ASN A 24 21.42 -1.19 13.51
C ASN A 24 21.44 -2.11 12.30
N TYR A 25 22.26 -3.15 12.28
CA TYR A 25 22.31 -4.15 11.21
C TYR A 25 21.01 -4.96 11.14
N ALA A 26 20.51 -5.44 12.28
CA ALA A 26 19.23 -6.14 12.37
C ALA A 26 18.04 -5.26 11.92
N LYS A 27 18.08 -3.95 12.20
CA LYS A 27 17.05 -3.00 11.72
C LYS A 27 17.12 -2.79 10.20
N ILE A 28 18.32 -2.77 9.62
CA ILE A 28 18.51 -2.67 8.17
C ILE A 28 18.04 -3.95 7.46
N GLU A 29 18.36 -5.13 8.00
CA GLU A 29 17.92 -6.42 7.44
C GLU A 29 16.38 -6.58 7.50
N SER A 30 15.76 -6.17 8.61
CA SER A 30 14.28 -6.17 8.71
C SER A 30 13.62 -5.17 7.77
N SER A 31 14.28 -4.06 7.43
CA SER A 31 13.76 -3.07 6.50
C SER A 31 13.82 -3.49 5.03
N VAL A 32 14.67 -4.47 4.67
CA VAL A 32 14.74 -5.02 3.31
C VAL A 32 13.54 -5.93 2.99
N GLU A 33 12.94 -6.56 4.00
CA GLU A 33 11.72 -7.36 3.84
C GLU A 33 10.42 -6.58 4.03
N SER A 34 10.48 -5.40 4.66
CA SER A 34 9.32 -4.54 4.90
C SER A 34 8.92 -3.77 3.66
N GLY A 35 7.62 -3.73 3.36
CA GLY A 35 7.06 -2.91 2.30
C GLY A 35 7.09 -1.40 2.65
N LEU A 36 6.94 -0.57 1.63
CA LEU A 36 6.92 0.90 1.80
C LEU A 36 5.85 1.35 2.81
N ALA A 37 4.67 0.74 2.76
CA ALA A 37 3.57 1.04 3.68
C ALA A 37 3.93 0.80 5.15
N GLU A 38 4.71 -0.24 5.42
CA GLU A 38 5.15 -0.56 6.78
C GLU A 38 6.24 0.41 7.26
N ILE A 39 7.20 0.73 6.38
CA ILE A 39 8.32 1.64 6.71
C ILE A 39 7.82 3.03 7.11
N PHE A 40 6.78 3.53 6.41
CA PHE A 40 6.25 4.89 6.58
C PHE A 40 4.90 4.93 7.33
N ASN A 41 4.51 3.84 7.98
CA ASN A 41 3.18 3.71 8.59
C ASN A 41 2.85 4.80 9.62
N ASP A 42 3.85 5.30 10.33
CA ASP A 42 3.69 6.34 11.35
C ASP A 42 3.77 7.77 10.78
N ASP A 43 4.17 7.93 9.52
CA ASP A 43 4.40 9.23 8.89
C ASP A 43 3.27 9.62 7.94
N PHE A 44 2.91 8.73 6.99
CA PHE A 44 1.85 8.98 6.00
C PHE A 44 1.38 7.70 5.30
N LEU A 45 0.24 7.79 4.63
CA LEU A 45 -0.26 6.70 3.79
C LEU A 45 0.45 6.68 2.43
N ILE A 46 0.88 5.50 2.00
CA ILE A 46 1.41 5.27 0.66
C ILE A 46 0.31 4.62 -0.17
N GLY A 47 -0.09 5.26 -1.26
CA GLY A 47 -1.22 4.83 -2.08
C GLY A 47 -0.86 4.49 -3.52
N THR A 48 -1.70 3.65 -4.14
CA THR A 48 -1.63 3.35 -5.57
C THR A 48 -3.03 3.23 -6.18
N ALA A 49 -3.11 3.34 -7.51
CA ALA A 49 -4.32 3.06 -8.26
C ALA A 49 -4.28 1.62 -8.81
N ILE A 50 -5.42 0.92 -8.74
CA ILE A 50 -5.55 -0.45 -9.23
C ILE A 50 -6.35 -0.44 -10.53
N SER A 51 -5.83 -1.10 -11.57
CA SER A 51 -6.50 -1.20 -12.86
C SER A 51 -7.70 -2.15 -12.82
N ASN A 52 -8.70 -1.92 -13.67
CA ASN A 52 -9.83 -2.85 -13.83
C ASN A 52 -9.34 -4.26 -14.20
N LYS A 53 -8.32 -4.33 -15.06
CA LYS A 53 -7.73 -5.60 -15.49
C LYS A 53 -7.18 -6.39 -14.30
N THR A 54 -6.37 -5.77 -13.45
CA THR A 54 -5.81 -6.40 -12.25
C THR A 54 -6.89 -6.96 -11.33
N LEU A 55 -8.00 -6.21 -11.16
CA LEU A 55 -9.12 -6.64 -10.31
C LEU A 55 -9.94 -7.77 -10.93
N VAL A 56 -10.26 -7.66 -12.24
CA VAL A 56 -11.15 -8.62 -12.92
C VAL A 56 -10.44 -9.94 -13.21
N GLU A 57 -9.21 -9.90 -13.69
CA GLU A 57 -8.40 -11.10 -13.96
C GLU A 57 -7.79 -11.72 -12.70
N ASN A 58 -7.94 -11.07 -11.54
CA ASN A 58 -7.37 -11.49 -10.26
C ASN A 58 -5.86 -11.74 -10.35
N ASP A 59 -5.12 -10.75 -10.87
CA ASP A 59 -3.66 -10.80 -10.97
C ASP A 59 -3.03 -10.90 -9.57
N THR A 60 -2.86 -12.13 -9.11
CA THR A 60 -2.39 -12.41 -7.74
C THR A 60 -0.99 -11.88 -7.47
N ALA A 61 -0.12 -11.81 -8.47
CA ALA A 61 1.24 -11.29 -8.32
C ALA A 61 1.20 -9.77 -8.07
N MET A 62 0.43 -9.05 -8.89
CA MET A 62 0.25 -7.60 -8.73
C MET A 62 -0.49 -7.27 -7.44
N LEU A 63 -1.56 -7.98 -7.11
CA LEU A 63 -2.33 -7.76 -5.88
C LEU A 63 -1.48 -8.04 -4.62
N SER A 64 -0.63 -9.07 -4.66
CA SER A 64 0.32 -9.36 -3.57
C SER A 64 1.35 -8.24 -3.40
N LEU A 65 1.90 -7.73 -4.50
CA LEU A 65 2.81 -6.59 -4.48
C LEU A 65 2.12 -5.34 -3.89
N ILE A 66 0.91 -5.05 -4.34
CA ILE A 66 0.13 -3.90 -3.85
C ILE A 66 -0.13 -4.03 -2.34
N SER A 67 -0.54 -5.21 -1.87
CA SER A 67 -0.83 -5.41 -0.45
C SER A 67 0.41 -5.32 0.45
N LYS A 68 1.60 -5.58 -0.09
CA LYS A 68 2.86 -5.44 0.63
C LYS A 68 3.34 -3.99 0.70
N GLU A 69 3.26 -3.28 -0.42
CA GLU A 69 3.92 -1.98 -0.59
C GLU A 69 3.03 -0.77 -0.24
N PHE A 70 1.68 -0.95 -0.23
CA PHE A 70 0.74 0.15 -0.10
C PHE A 70 -0.27 -0.08 1.03
N ASN A 71 -0.70 1.00 1.69
CA ASN A 71 -1.75 1.01 2.71
C ASN A 71 -2.95 1.89 2.34
N ALA A 72 -2.93 2.50 1.15
CA ALA A 72 -4.05 3.22 0.56
C ALA A 72 -4.22 2.85 -0.91
N VAL A 73 -5.46 2.72 -1.37
CA VAL A 73 -5.77 2.33 -2.75
C VAL A 73 -6.93 3.14 -3.32
N THR A 74 -6.88 3.36 -4.62
CA THR A 74 -7.99 3.85 -5.43
C THR A 74 -8.13 3.00 -6.68
N THR A 75 -9.20 3.16 -7.46
CA THR A 75 -9.31 2.54 -8.77
C THR A 75 -8.82 3.50 -9.86
N GLU A 76 -8.23 2.98 -10.93
CA GLU A 76 -7.94 3.80 -12.10
C GLU A 76 -9.22 4.26 -12.80
N ASN A 77 -10.18 3.33 -13.03
CA ASN A 77 -11.39 3.60 -13.78
C ASN A 77 -12.67 3.05 -13.14
N ALA A 78 -12.63 1.93 -12.42
CA ALA A 78 -13.82 1.19 -11.98
C ALA A 78 -14.88 2.02 -11.25
N LEU A 79 -14.48 3.09 -10.54
CA LEU A 79 -15.40 3.98 -9.81
C LEU A 79 -15.85 5.21 -10.63
N LYS A 80 -15.45 5.30 -11.91
CA LYS A 80 -15.92 6.38 -12.77
C LYS A 80 -17.33 6.12 -13.26
N TRP A 81 -18.11 7.17 -13.44
CA TRP A 81 -19.54 7.04 -13.72
C TRP A 81 -19.82 6.19 -14.96
N SER A 82 -19.13 6.42 -16.08
CA SER A 82 -19.30 5.61 -17.29
C SER A 82 -18.94 4.13 -17.14
N GLU A 83 -18.18 3.76 -16.12
CA GLU A 83 -17.85 2.37 -15.82
C GLU A 83 -18.90 1.71 -14.90
N VAL A 84 -19.39 2.47 -13.92
CA VAL A 84 -20.40 1.98 -12.96
C VAL A 84 -21.80 1.98 -13.55
N HIS A 85 -22.12 3.01 -14.34
CA HIS A 85 -23.45 3.23 -14.93
C HIS A 85 -23.31 3.70 -16.38
N PRO A 86 -22.90 2.81 -17.30
CA PRO A 86 -22.59 3.15 -18.69
C PRO A 86 -23.80 3.60 -19.50
N GLU A 87 -24.96 3.04 -19.23
CA GLU A 87 -26.23 3.28 -19.93
C GLU A 87 -27.38 3.39 -18.92
N PRO A 88 -28.52 4.02 -19.30
CA PRO A 88 -29.74 4.01 -18.48
C PRO A 88 -30.10 2.59 -18.05
N ASP A 89 -30.39 2.38 -16.78
CA ASP A 89 -30.79 1.10 -16.18
C ASP A 89 -29.70 -0.01 -16.17
N VAL A 90 -28.46 0.29 -16.61
CA VAL A 90 -27.33 -0.65 -16.58
C VAL A 90 -26.34 -0.26 -15.47
N TRP A 91 -26.16 -1.16 -14.51
CA TRP A 91 -25.23 -0.98 -13.40
C TRP A 91 -24.16 -2.07 -13.40
N ASN A 92 -22.90 -1.68 -13.29
CA ASN A 92 -21.74 -2.56 -13.28
C ASN A 92 -20.89 -2.34 -12.03
N PHE A 93 -21.27 -2.99 -10.93
CA PHE A 93 -20.54 -2.89 -9.67
C PHE A 93 -19.46 -3.98 -9.50
N GLN A 94 -19.39 -4.99 -10.38
CA GLN A 94 -18.48 -6.12 -10.19
C GLN A 94 -17.01 -5.72 -9.99
N PRO A 95 -16.40 -4.81 -10.78
CA PRO A 95 -15.03 -4.38 -10.53
C PRO A 95 -14.90 -3.59 -9.23
N VAL A 96 -15.93 -2.82 -8.85
CA VAL A 96 -15.96 -2.03 -7.62
C VAL A 96 -16.06 -2.93 -6.39
N ASP A 97 -16.89 -3.97 -6.43
CA ASP A 97 -17.03 -4.93 -5.34
C ASP A 97 -15.68 -5.63 -5.08
N ARG A 98 -15.00 -6.08 -6.13
CA ARG A 98 -13.66 -6.69 -6.02
C ARG A 98 -12.63 -5.73 -5.41
N PHE A 99 -12.66 -4.46 -5.80
CA PHE A 99 -11.82 -3.43 -5.22
C PHE A 99 -12.07 -3.25 -3.72
N VAL A 100 -13.35 -3.17 -3.34
CA VAL A 100 -13.74 -3.01 -1.93
C VAL A 100 -13.33 -4.25 -1.11
N ASP A 101 -13.57 -5.45 -1.63
CA ASP A 101 -13.18 -6.69 -0.97
C ASP A 101 -11.67 -6.80 -0.79
N PHE A 102 -10.89 -6.42 -1.80
CA PHE A 102 -9.43 -6.37 -1.72
C PHE A 102 -8.97 -5.36 -0.65
N GLY A 103 -9.46 -4.13 -0.69
CA GLY A 103 -9.08 -3.08 0.26
C GLY A 103 -9.45 -3.46 1.70
N ARG A 104 -10.63 -4.05 1.92
CA ARG A 104 -11.09 -4.51 3.25
C ARG A 104 -10.26 -5.67 3.77
N SER A 105 -9.99 -6.68 2.93
CA SER A 105 -9.21 -7.86 3.34
C SER A 105 -7.78 -7.51 3.77
N HIS A 106 -7.21 -6.46 3.19
CA HIS A 106 -5.86 -5.97 3.50
C HIS A 106 -5.84 -4.75 4.43
N LYS A 107 -7.01 -4.33 4.97
CA LYS A 107 -7.15 -3.18 5.89
C LYS A 107 -6.60 -1.87 5.32
N MET A 108 -6.74 -1.67 4.02
CA MET A 108 -6.26 -0.48 3.31
C MET A 108 -7.25 0.67 3.42
N SER A 109 -6.75 1.90 3.42
CA SER A 109 -7.56 3.09 3.17
C SER A 109 -8.01 3.12 1.72
N MET A 110 -9.32 3.24 1.49
CA MET A 110 -9.88 3.24 0.14
C MET A 110 -10.37 4.64 -0.23
N ILE A 111 -9.97 5.10 -1.42
CA ILE A 111 -10.34 6.41 -1.96
C ILE A 111 -11.25 6.20 -3.15
N GLY A 112 -12.50 6.67 -3.06
CA GLY A 112 -13.46 6.67 -4.17
C GLY A 112 -13.18 7.81 -5.14
N HIS A 113 -12.66 7.52 -6.29
CA HIS A 113 -12.40 8.46 -7.37
C HIS A 113 -13.07 7.98 -8.67
N THR A 114 -14.05 8.68 -9.20
CA THR A 114 -14.62 9.97 -8.84
C THR A 114 -16.13 9.99 -9.10
N LEU A 115 -16.89 10.73 -8.31
CA LEU A 115 -18.34 10.84 -8.50
C LEU A 115 -18.69 11.45 -9.86
N THR A 116 -18.01 12.51 -10.27
CA THR A 116 -18.22 13.18 -11.54
C THR A 116 -16.91 13.66 -12.15
N TRP A 117 -16.68 13.33 -13.41
CA TRP A 117 -15.53 13.79 -14.17
C TRP A 117 -15.90 13.99 -15.65
N HIS A 118 -15.50 15.13 -16.21
CA HIS A 118 -15.90 15.59 -17.53
C HIS A 118 -15.57 14.62 -18.70
N ARG A 119 -14.62 13.69 -18.53
CA ARG A 119 -14.22 12.76 -19.60
C ARG A 119 -14.90 11.38 -19.54
N GLN A 120 -15.39 10.98 -18.38
CA GLN A 120 -15.98 9.67 -18.17
C GLN A 120 -17.36 9.80 -17.48
N THR A 121 -18.15 10.72 -18.00
CA THR A 121 -19.57 10.85 -17.73
C THR A 121 -20.33 10.23 -18.90
N PRO A 122 -21.36 9.38 -18.68
CA PRO A 122 -22.13 8.77 -19.76
C PRO A 122 -22.76 9.82 -20.67
N ALA A 123 -22.71 9.58 -21.99
CA ALA A 123 -23.29 10.50 -22.98
C ALA A 123 -24.82 10.64 -22.83
N SER A 124 -25.48 9.60 -22.30
CA SER A 124 -26.92 9.58 -22.04
C SER A 124 -27.41 10.67 -21.08
N LEU A 125 -26.53 11.25 -20.25
CA LEU A 125 -26.87 12.36 -19.37
C LEU A 125 -27.05 13.70 -20.11
N PHE A 126 -26.58 13.79 -21.33
CA PHE A 126 -26.59 15.01 -22.15
C PHE A 126 -27.48 14.87 -23.38
N SER A 127 -28.12 13.72 -23.58
CA SER A 127 -29.09 13.49 -24.63
C SER A 127 -30.51 13.72 -24.09
N GLU A 128 -31.21 14.68 -24.64
CA GLU A 128 -32.66 14.88 -24.45
C GLU A 128 -33.45 13.80 -25.21
#